data_156abd0ccf86ebe58aefc91f39e9a575
#
_entry.id   156abd0ccf86ebe58aefc91f39e9a575
#
_cell.length_a   1.000
_cell.length_b   1.000
_cell.length_c   1.000
_cell.angle_alpha   90.00
_cell.angle_beta   90.00
_cell.angle_gamma   90.00
#
_symmetry.space_group_name_H-M   'P 1'
#
loop_
_entity.id
_entity.type
_entity.pdbx_description
1 polymer ?
#
loop_
_entity_poly.entity_id
_entity_poly.type
_entity_poly.pdbx_seq_one_letter_code
_entity_poly.pdbx_strand_id
1 'polypeptide(L)'
;RLLELVPAAFERQYQASLQGYEATAQSLGIEAANVETLQREFVTKLATWQEQGVYQYVLEQLIEKDIQFTLVMTPNVLASSEQIISSAEVFGQKQPMQTYTYRELYSQYSGEELSGTQEQGVSARFSLMPSKYTEELGSVPVEQQRTKLQQLQGSLPQLSIRVPSVLDAISY
;
A
#
# COMPACT_ATOMS: atom_id res chain seq x y z
N ARG A 1 16.45 -15.76 14.55
CA ARG A 1 17.43 -15.20 13.63
C ARG A 1 16.90 -13.92 13.00
N LEU A 2 17.72 -13.23 12.20
CA LEU A 2 17.33 -11.92 11.63
C LEU A 2 16.08 -12.00 10.76
N LEU A 3 15.91 -13.06 9.96
CA LEU A 3 14.72 -13.23 9.13
C LEU A 3 13.42 -13.36 9.93
N GLU A 4 13.47 -13.86 11.14
CA GLU A 4 12.31 -14.00 12.03
C GLU A 4 11.83 -12.64 12.58
N LEU A 5 12.70 -11.63 12.56
CA LEU A 5 12.35 -10.27 12.99
C LEU A 5 11.43 -9.57 12.00
N VAL A 6 11.45 -9.98 10.73
CA VAL A 6 10.64 -9.33 9.68
C VAL A 6 9.14 -9.58 9.89
N PRO A 7 8.64 -10.82 9.97
CA PRO A 7 7.22 -11.04 10.24
C PRO A 7 6.81 -10.50 11.61
N ALA A 8 7.65 -10.60 12.64
CA ALA A 8 7.37 -10.03 13.95
C ALA A 8 7.21 -8.50 13.90
N ALA A 9 7.96 -7.81 13.05
CA ALA A 9 7.78 -6.37 12.83
C ALA A 9 6.42 -6.07 12.21
N PHE A 10 5.99 -6.85 11.23
CA PHE A 10 4.69 -6.65 10.58
C PHE A 10 3.53 -7.01 11.52
N GLU A 11 3.66 -8.03 12.34
CA GLU A 11 2.67 -8.35 13.38
C GLU A 11 2.50 -7.19 14.37
N ARG A 12 3.57 -6.53 14.76
CA ARG A 12 3.49 -5.33 15.61
C ARG A 12 2.81 -4.14 14.91
N GLN A 13 2.90 -4.05 13.59
CA GLN A 13 2.28 -3.01 12.79
C GLN A 13 0.81 -3.29 12.46
N TYR A 14 0.35 -4.52 12.68
CA TYR A 14 -0.99 -4.95 12.26
C TYR A 14 -2.11 -4.05 12.78
N GLN A 15 -2.08 -3.69 14.06
CA GLN A 15 -3.12 -2.85 14.66
C GLN A 15 -3.18 -1.45 14.03
N ALA A 16 -2.03 -0.84 13.76
CA ALA A 16 -1.97 0.45 13.08
C ALA A 16 -2.50 0.35 11.64
N SER A 17 -2.14 -0.72 10.93
CA SER A 17 -2.64 -0.96 9.57
C SER A 17 -4.15 -1.24 9.54
N LEU A 18 -4.68 -1.93 10.54
CA LEU A 18 -6.12 -2.16 10.71
C LEU A 18 -6.87 -0.85 10.93
N GLN A 19 -6.33 0.05 11.73
CA GLN A 19 -6.92 1.38 11.94
C GLN A 19 -6.97 2.18 10.63
N GLY A 20 -5.93 2.13 9.82
CA GLY A 20 -5.90 2.75 8.49
C GLY A 20 -6.96 2.15 7.56
N TYR A 21 -7.10 0.84 7.53
CA TYR A 21 -8.14 0.14 6.79
C TYR A 21 -9.55 0.57 7.22
N GLU A 22 -9.82 0.55 8.52
CA GLU A 22 -11.14 0.91 9.06
C GLU A 22 -11.49 2.37 8.78
N ALA A 23 -10.54 3.28 8.96
CA ALA A 23 -10.73 4.70 8.66
C ALA A 23 -11.04 4.93 7.17
N THR A 24 -10.34 4.22 6.29
CA THR A 24 -10.57 4.30 4.84
C THR A 24 -11.93 3.72 4.47
N ALA A 25 -12.29 2.55 5.00
CA ALA A 25 -13.60 1.94 4.78
C ALA A 25 -14.74 2.89 5.23
N GLN A 26 -14.59 3.50 6.39
CA GLN A 26 -15.56 4.47 6.89
C GLN A 26 -15.68 5.69 5.97
N SER A 27 -14.58 6.25 5.51
CA SER A 27 -14.61 7.41 4.62
C SER A 27 -15.15 7.08 3.23
N LEU A 28 -15.03 5.84 2.78
CA LEU A 28 -15.66 5.36 1.54
C LEU A 28 -17.14 5.01 1.70
N GLY A 29 -17.66 4.95 2.93
CA GLY A 29 -19.02 4.53 3.20
C GLY A 29 -19.27 3.04 2.97
N ILE A 30 -18.24 2.21 3.09
CA ILE A 30 -18.33 0.75 2.94
C ILE A 30 -18.22 0.05 4.30
N GLU A 31 -18.82 -1.13 4.38
CA GLU A 31 -18.71 -1.97 5.56
C GLU A 31 -17.31 -2.60 5.63
N ALA A 32 -16.64 -2.41 6.77
CA ALA A 32 -15.38 -3.07 7.03
C ALA A 32 -15.58 -4.58 7.23
N ALA A 33 -14.68 -5.40 6.70
CA ALA A 33 -14.68 -6.82 6.98
C ALA A 33 -14.43 -7.09 8.48
N ASN A 34 -14.92 -8.23 8.98
CA ASN A 34 -14.71 -8.56 10.38
C ASN A 34 -13.23 -8.84 10.68
N VAL A 35 -12.84 -8.61 11.92
CA VAL A 35 -11.44 -8.70 12.37
C VAL A 35 -10.87 -10.12 12.18
N GLU A 36 -11.66 -11.14 12.39
CA GLU A 36 -11.21 -12.54 12.22
C GLU A 36 -10.86 -12.84 10.77
N THR A 37 -11.66 -12.36 9.83
CA THR A 37 -11.39 -12.49 8.39
C THR A 37 -10.10 -11.77 8.02
N LEU A 38 -9.95 -10.52 8.44
CA LEU A 38 -8.75 -9.72 8.17
C LEU A 38 -7.49 -10.33 8.74
N GLN A 39 -7.56 -10.85 9.97
CA GLN A 39 -6.43 -11.51 10.61
C GLN A 39 -6.02 -12.80 9.87
N ARG A 40 -6.97 -13.59 9.43
CA ARG A 40 -6.72 -14.80 8.64
C ARG A 40 -6.07 -14.45 7.28
N GLU A 41 -6.58 -13.43 6.61
CA GLU A 41 -5.99 -12.94 5.37
C GLU A 41 -4.56 -12.43 5.58
N PHE A 42 -4.31 -11.74 6.68
CA PHE A 42 -2.97 -11.28 7.05
C PHE A 42 -1.99 -12.43 7.26
N VAL A 43 -2.38 -13.45 8.02
CA VAL A 43 -1.55 -14.65 8.24
C VAL A 43 -1.24 -15.35 6.92
N THR A 44 -2.23 -15.48 6.05
CA THR A 44 -2.05 -16.05 4.70
C THR A 44 -1.08 -15.22 3.87
N LYS A 45 -1.18 -13.89 3.95
CA LYS A 45 -0.27 -12.99 3.22
C LYS A 45 1.16 -13.09 3.73
N LEU A 46 1.37 -13.20 5.04
CA LEU A 46 2.71 -13.42 5.61
C LEU A 46 3.34 -14.72 5.08
N ALA A 47 2.57 -15.80 5.01
CA ALA A 47 3.05 -17.07 4.46
C ALA A 47 3.43 -16.94 2.98
N THR A 48 2.61 -16.24 2.19
CA THR A 48 2.88 -15.96 0.77
C THR A 48 4.15 -15.14 0.62
N TRP A 49 4.34 -14.10 1.42
CA TRP A 49 5.56 -13.28 1.37
C TRP A 49 6.81 -14.07 1.75
N GLN A 50 6.70 -14.99 2.70
CA GLN A 50 7.81 -15.88 3.06
C GLN A 50 8.21 -16.76 1.86
N GLU A 51 7.25 -17.38 1.20
CA GLU A 51 7.48 -18.22 0.02
C GLU A 51 8.09 -17.43 -1.16
N GLN A 52 7.67 -16.18 -1.32
CA GLN A 52 8.16 -15.29 -2.37
C GLN A 52 9.55 -14.66 -2.08
N GLY A 53 10.11 -14.89 -0.91
CA GLY A 53 11.39 -14.28 -0.52
C GLY A 53 11.29 -12.80 -0.13
N VAL A 54 10.10 -12.31 0.19
CA VAL A 54 9.89 -10.91 0.59
C VAL A 54 10.64 -10.57 1.87
N TYR A 55 10.70 -11.48 2.83
CA TYR A 55 11.40 -11.24 4.10
C TYR A 55 12.90 -11.02 3.88
N GLN A 56 13.50 -11.82 3.01
CA GLN A 56 14.91 -11.65 2.66
C GLN A 56 15.14 -10.29 2.01
N TYR A 57 14.31 -9.91 1.06
CA TYR A 57 14.39 -8.63 0.39
C TYR A 57 14.25 -7.45 1.37
N VAL A 58 13.26 -7.48 2.26
CA VAL A 58 13.03 -6.44 3.29
C VAL A 58 14.24 -6.32 4.20
N LEU A 59 14.79 -7.43 4.65
CA LEU A 59 15.97 -7.44 5.52
C LEU A 59 17.21 -6.85 4.82
N GLU A 60 17.44 -7.21 3.57
CA GLU A 60 18.54 -6.67 2.76
C GLU A 60 18.40 -5.16 2.56
N GLN A 61 17.20 -4.66 2.26
CA GLN A 61 16.96 -3.23 2.13
C GLN A 61 17.21 -2.49 3.44
N LEU A 62 16.82 -3.07 4.57
CA LEU A 62 17.08 -2.48 5.89
C LEU A 62 18.59 -2.40 6.19
N ILE A 63 19.32 -3.49 5.95
CA ILE A 63 20.75 -3.58 6.29
C ILE A 63 21.60 -2.73 5.34
N GLU A 64 21.36 -2.81 4.03
CA GLU A 64 22.20 -2.18 3.03
C GLU A 64 21.87 -0.71 2.78
N LYS A 65 20.59 -0.33 2.89
CA LYS A 65 20.11 1.00 2.51
C LYS A 65 19.37 1.74 3.62
N ASP A 66 19.25 1.13 4.80
CA ASP A 66 18.46 1.68 5.91
C ASP A 66 17.01 2.04 5.48
N ILE A 67 16.43 1.18 4.66
CA ILE A 67 15.03 1.30 4.23
C ILE A 67 14.17 0.40 5.09
N GLN A 68 13.24 1.01 5.83
CA GLN A 68 12.20 0.31 6.58
C GLN A 68 10.94 0.19 5.74
N PHE A 69 10.14 -0.84 5.99
CA PHE A 69 8.86 -1.03 5.32
C PHE A 69 7.73 -0.93 6.34
N THR A 70 6.67 -0.26 5.93
CA THR A 70 5.44 -0.14 6.70
C THR A 70 4.37 -1.01 6.08
N LEU A 71 3.71 -1.83 6.92
CA LEU A 71 2.55 -2.60 6.53
C LEU A 71 1.36 -1.67 6.31
N VAL A 72 0.73 -1.80 5.15
CA VAL A 72 -0.48 -1.07 4.78
C VAL A 72 -1.59 -2.06 4.47
N MET A 73 -2.75 -1.85 5.05
CA MET A 73 -3.96 -2.62 4.80
C MET A 73 -4.98 -1.71 4.12
N THR A 74 -5.33 -2.04 2.89
CA THR A 74 -6.22 -1.24 2.04
C THR A 74 -7.51 -2.01 1.78
N PRO A 75 -8.70 -1.39 1.86
CA PRO A 75 -9.93 -2.04 1.43
C PRO A 75 -9.82 -2.52 -0.02
N ASN A 76 -10.12 -3.79 -0.25
CA ASN A 76 -10.03 -4.42 -1.56
C ASN A 76 -11.29 -4.21 -2.37
N VAL A 77 -11.58 -2.96 -2.69
CA VAL A 77 -12.79 -2.54 -3.38
C VAL A 77 -12.47 -1.64 -4.56
N LEU A 78 -13.34 -1.63 -5.53
CA LEU A 78 -13.41 -0.61 -6.56
C LEU A 78 -14.39 0.46 -6.07
N ALA A 79 -13.91 1.66 -5.87
CA ALA A 79 -14.70 2.80 -5.42
C ALA A 79 -14.89 3.80 -6.57
N SER A 80 -15.96 4.58 -6.54
CA SER A 80 -16.15 5.66 -7.50
C SER A 80 -15.11 6.76 -7.30
N SER A 81 -14.85 7.53 -8.34
CA SER A 81 -13.95 8.70 -8.24
C SER A 81 -14.39 9.65 -7.13
N GLU A 82 -15.69 9.89 -7.01
CA GLU A 82 -16.24 10.77 -5.97
C GLU A 82 -15.97 10.26 -4.55
N GLN A 83 -16.14 8.96 -4.31
CA GLN A 83 -15.83 8.35 -3.01
C GLN A 83 -14.36 8.49 -2.65
N ILE A 84 -13.46 8.24 -3.61
CA ILE A 84 -12.02 8.33 -3.39
C ILE A 84 -11.57 9.77 -3.17
N ILE A 85 -12.09 10.71 -3.96
CA ILE A 85 -11.81 12.14 -3.80
C ILE A 85 -12.23 12.62 -2.41
N SER A 86 -13.43 12.25 -1.97
CA SER A 86 -13.92 12.60 -0.63
C SER A 86 -13.04 11.99 0.48
N SER A 87 -12.60 10.75 0.31
CA SER A 87 -11.65 10.11 1.25
C SER A 87 -10.30 10.79 1.26
N ALA A 88 -9.78 11.18 0.11
CA ALA A 88 -8.52 11.92 -0.01
C ALA A 88 -8.61 13.31 0.63
N GLU A 89 -9.74 13.99 0.51
CA GLU A 89 -9.99 15.28 1.17
C GLU A 89 -9.97 15.12 2.70
N VAL A 90 -10.58 14.06 3.23
CA VAL A 90 -10.54 13.75 4.68
C VAL A 90 -9.11 13.44 5.12
N PHE A 91 -8.36 12.68 4.34
CA PHE A 91 -6.95 12.42 4.60
C PHE A 91 -6.13 13.71 4.61
N GLY A 92 -6.31 14.58 3.62
CA GLY A 92 -5.62 15.86 3.52
C GLY A 92 -5.90 16.80 4.71
N GLN A 93 -7.07 16.73 5.32
CA GLN A 93 -7.38 17.49 6.53
C GLN A 93 -6.62 16.99 7.77
N LYS A 94 -6.31 15.69 7.81
CA LYS A 94 -5.58 15.09 8.93
C LYS A 94 -4.07 15.27 8.84
N GLN A 95 -3.57 15.49 7.64
CA GLN A 95 -2.16 15.69 7.39
C GLN A 95 -1.94 17.17 7.04
N PRO A 96 -0.95 17.86 7.64
CA PRO A 96 -0.65 19.25 7.32
C PRO A 96 0.02 19.34 5.94
N MET A 97 -0.62 18.80 4.92
CA MET A 97 -0.16 18.91 3.55
C MET A 97 -0.74 20.16 2.90
N GLN A 98 0.07 20.78 2.09
CA GLN A 98 -0.30 21.97 1.35
C GLN A 98 -1.57 21.74 0.51
N THR A 99 -2.37 22.73 0.46
CA THR A 99 -3.62 22.98 -0.24
C THR A 99 -3.64 22.57 -1.72
N TYR A 100 -3.55 21.28 -1.99
CA TYR A 100 -4.09 20.77 -3.25
C TYR A 100 -5.55 20.40 -3.00
N THR A 101 -6.45 20.96 -3.80
CA THR A 101 -7.80 20.45 -3.83
C THR A 101 -7.76 19.09 -4.51
N TYR A 102 -7.75 18.02 -3.73
CA TYR A 102 -7.75 16.64 -4.24
C TYR A 102 -8.81 16.43 -5.32
N ARG A 103 -9.93 17.14 -5.21
CA ARG A 103 -10.99 17.10 -6.20
C ARG A 103 -10.50 17.56 -7.59
N GLU A 104 -9.79 18.64 -7.67
CA GLU A 104 -9.25 19.14 -8.94
C GLU A 104 -8.15 18.23 -9.47
N LEU A 105 -7.29 17.72 -8.59
CA LEU A 105 -6.18 16.86 -8.98
C LEU A 105 -6.63 15.51 -9.51
N TYR A 106 -7.64 14.90 -8.90
CA TYR A 106 -8.05 13.53 -9.23
C TYR A 106 -9.33 13.42 -10.05
N SER A 107 -10.02 14.52 -10.33
CA SER A 107 -11.29 14.52 -11.09
C SER A 107 -11.15 13.94 -12.51
N GLN A 108 -9.96 13.98 -13.06
CA GLN A 108 -9.65 13.48 -14.41
C GLN A 108 -9.40 11.97 -14.47
N TYR A 109 -9.28 11.28 -13.32
CA TYR A 109 -9.00 9.85 -13.24
C TYR A 109 -10.26 9.06 -12.96
N SER A 110 -10.30 7.80 -13.41
CA SER A 110 -11.39 6.90 -13.05
C SER A 110 -11.23 6.40 -11.60
N GLY A 111 -12.35 5.99 -11.00
CA GLY A 111 -12.34 5.39 -9.67
C GLY A 111 -11.51 4.11 -9.61
N GLU A 112 -11.50 3.33 -10.68
CA GLU A 112 -10.70 2.11 -10.80
C GLU A 112 -9.20 2.40 -10.77
N GLU A 113 -8.75 3.42 -11.49
CA GLU A 113 -7.35 3.84 -11.48
C GLU A 113 -6.92 4.33 -10.10
N LEU A 114 -7.78 5.07 -9.40
CA LEU A 114 -7.51 5.59 -8.07
C LEU A 114 -7.57 4.50 -6.98
N SER A 115 -8.44 3.50 -7.15
CA SER A 115 -8.57 2.36 -6.22
C SER A 115 -7.41 1.40 -6.29
N GLY A 116 -6.80 1.28 -7.46
CA GLY A 116 -5.80 0.25 -7.75
C GLY A 116 -6.42 -1.07 -8.18
N THR A 117 -5.60 -2.11 -8.27
CA THR A 117 -6.03 -3.43 -8.72
C THR A 117 -6.71 -4.19 -7.59
N GLN A 118 -7.91 -4.70 -7.84
CA GLN A 118 -8.62 -5.57 -6.92
C GLN A 118 -8.04 -6.98 -6.97
N GLU A 119 -7.77 -7.56 -5.80
CA GLU A 119 -7.37 -8.95 -5.65
C GLU A 119 -8.60 -9.85 -5.49
N GLN A 120 -8.56 -11.07 -6.05
CA GLN A 120 -9.69 -12.00 -5.95
C GLN A 120 -9.77 -12.66 -4.56
N GLY A 121 -10.98 -12.73 -4.00
CA GLY A 121 -11.28 -13.55 -2.83
C GLY A 121 -10.75 -13.02 -1.50
N VAL A 122 -10.32 -11.77 -1.42
CA VAL A 122 -9.86 -11.14 -0.19
C VAL A 122 -10.62 -9.86 0.10
N SER A 123 -10.72 -9.51 1.38
CA SER A 123 -11.40 -8.30 1.86
C SER A 123 -10.45 -7.10 1.96
N ALA A 124 -9.16 -7.37 2.13
CA ALA A 124 -8.12 -6.35 2.21
C ALA A 124 -6.94 -6.70 1.33
N ARG A 125 -6.29 -5.68 0.80
CA ARG A 125 -4.98 -5.79 0.15
C ARG A 125 -3.91 -5.42 1.16
N PHE A 126 -2.89 -6.26 1.29
CA PHE A 126 -1.74 -5.99 2.13
C PHE A 126 -0.56 -5.60 1.24
N SER A 127 0.10 -4.53 1.59
CA SER A 127 1.28 -4.05 0.88
C SER A 127 2.32 -3.53 1.86
N LEU A 128 3.54 -3.38 1.37
CA LEU A 128 4.66 -2.83 2.13
C LEU A 128 5.14 -1.56 1.44
N MET A 129 5.10 -0.45 2.17
CA MET A 129 5.59 0.84 1.69
C MET A 129 6.96 1.13 2.26
N PRO A 130 7.96 1.44 1.42
CA PRO A 130 9.29 1.80 1.88
C PRO A 130 9.30 3.20 2.52
N SER A 131 10.15 3.39 3.53
CA SER A 131 10.31 4.65 4.26
C SER A 131 11.05 5.74 3.46
N LYS A 132 11.75 5.35 2.40
CA LYS A 132 12.51 6.27 1.55
C LYS A 132 12.15 6.04 0.10
N TYR A 133 12.03 7.13 -0.65
CA TYR A 133 12.00 7.05 -2.10
C TYR A 133 13.34 6.48 -2.59
N THR A 134 13.28 5.67 -3.63
CA THR A 134 14.50 5.45 -4.41
C THR A 134 14.79 6.76 -5.13
N GLU A 135 15.92 7.38 -4.84
CA GLU A 135 16.35 8.64 -5.51
C GLU A 135 16.27 8.55 -7.04
N GLU A 136 16.44 7.35 -7.54
CA GLU A 136 16.34 7.01 -8.95
C GLU A 136 14.95 7.25 -9.56
N LEU A 137 13.87 7.26 -8.76
CA LEU A 137 12.51 7.49 -9.22
C LEU A 137 12.02 8.92 -8.98
N GLY A 138 12.75 9.69 -8.17
CA GLY A 138 12.43 11.09 -7.91
C GLY A 138 12.81 11.98 -9.08
N SER A 139 11.95 12.94 -9.39
CA SER A 139 12.23 14.01 -10.39
C SER A 139 12.50 13.52 -11.81
N VAL A 140 12.08 12.32 -12.19
CA VAL A 140 12.17 11.79 -13.56
C VAL A 140 10.79 11.71 -14.20
N PRO A 141 10.68 11.84 -15.54
CA PRO A 141 9.41 11.70 -16.24
C PRO A 141 8.73 10.34 -15.98
N VAL A 142 7.40 10.32 -16.02
CA VAL A 142 6.58 9.13 -15.74
C VAL A 142 7.00 7.94 -16.59
N GLU A 143 7.32 8.14 -17.85
CA GLU A 143 7.78 7.06 -18.75
C GLU A 143 9.09 6.43 -18.27
N GLN A 144 10.01 7.25 -17.78
CA GLN A 144 11.26 6.73 -17.19
C GLN A 144 11.01 6.01 -15.87
N GLN A 145 10.07 6.50 -15.04
CA GLN A 145 9.67 5.78 -13.82
C GLN A 145 9.11 4.41 -14.14
N ARG A 146 8.24 4.31 -15.13
CA ARG A 146 7.68 3.02 -15.59
C ARG A 146 8.78 2.06 -16.06
N THR A 147 9.70 2.55 -16.85
CA THR A 147 10.84 1.75 -17.35
C THR A 147 11.69 1.23 -16.19
N LYS A 148 12.01 2.06 -15.22
CA LYS A 148 12.78 1.67 -14.03
C LYS A 148 12.04 0.64 -13.18
N LEU A 149 10.72 0.81 -12.99
CA LEU A 149 9.89 -0.17 -12.27
C LEU A 149 9.83 -1.51 -13.00
N GLN A 150 9.73 -1.52 -14.32
CA GLN A 150 9.76 -2.74 -15.12
C GLN A 150 11.12 -3.45 -15.01
N GLN A 151 12.23 -2.71 -15.02
CA GLN A 151 13.56 -3.27 -14.81
C GLN A 151 13.70 -3.86 -13.42
N LEU A 152 13.21 -3.18 -12.38
CA LEU A 152 13.23 -3.68 -11.01
C LEU A 152 12.37 -4.94 -10.87
N GLN A 153 11.16 -4.95 -11.43
CA GLN A 153 10.30 -6.13 -11.46
C GLN A 153 10.96 -7.29 -12.20
N GLY A 154 11.66 -7.02 -13.29
CA GLY A 154 12.41 -8.03 -14.05
C GLY A 154 13.57 -8.65 -13.27
N SER A 155 14.23 -7.89 -12.40
CA SER A 155 15.29 -8.38 -11.52
C SER A 155 14.77 -9.10 -10.27
N LEU A 156 13.53 -8.91 -9.91
CA LEU A 156 12.86 -9.49 -8.75
C LEU A 156 11.52 -10.13 -9.16
N PRO A 157 11.54 -11.16 -10.03
CA PRO A 157 10.31 -11.69 -10.64
C PRO A 157 9.35 -12.35 -9.65
N GLN A 158 9.85 -12.77 -8.49
CA GLN A 158 9.04 -13.36 -7.43
C GLN A 158 8.24 -12.32 -6.62
N LEU A 159 8.59 -11.04 -6.70
CA LEU A 159 7.90 -9.96 -6.00
C LEU A 159 6.90 -9.27 -6.94
N SER A 160 5.79 -8.79 -6.38
CA SER A 160 4.86 -7.92 -7.08
C SER A 160 5.18 -6.46 -6.72
N ILE A 161 5.82 -5.75 -7.65
CA ILE A 161 6.25 -4.37 -7.45
C ILE A 161 5.34 -3.45 -8.26
N ARG A 162 4.77 -2.46 -7.61
CA ARG A 162 3.85 -1.50 -8.23
C ARG A 162 3.93 -0.13 -7.58
N VAL A 163 3.45 0.88 -8.28
CA VAL A 163 3.18 2.19 -7.69
C VAL A 163 1.94 2.08 -6.80
N PRO A 164 1.96 2.63 -5.57
CA PRO A 164 0.77 2.66 -4.74
C PRO A 164 -0.38 3.40 -5.42
N SER A 165 -1.60 2.89 -5.25
CA SER A 165 -2.80 3.62 -5.64
C SER A 165 -3.09 4.76 -4.65
N VAL A 166 -3.98 5.68 -5.01
CA VAL A 166 -4.46 6.73 -4.09
C VAL A 166 -5.10 6.08 -2.86
N LEU A 167 -5.85 5.01 -3.05
CA LEU A 167 -6.48 4.29 -1.95
C LEU A 167 -5.46 3.66 -0.99
N ASP A 168 -4.36 3.12 -1.50
CA ASP A 168 -3.25 2.63 -0.68
C ASP A 168 -2.63 3.78 0.17
N ALA A 169 -2.43 4.93 -0.45
CA ALA A 169 -1.86 6.10 0.22
C ALA A 169 -2.78 6.65 1.33
N ILE A 170 -4.09 6.65 1.11
CA ILE A 170 -5.09 7.06 2.12
C ILE A 170 -5.10 6.08 3.29
N SER A 171 -4.90 4.80 3.05
CA SER A 171 -4.89 3.74 4.08
C SER A 171 -3.59 3.69 4.87
N TYR A 172 -2.54 4.32 4.36
CA TYR A 172 -1.26 4.44 5.05
C TYR A 172 -1.40 5.33 6.31
#